data_723cfdb630fbdcadee45b4c4557ca6e0
#
_entry.id   723cfdb630fbdcadee45b4c4557ca6e0
#
_cell.length_a   1.000
_cell.length_b   1.000
_cell.length_c   1.000
_cell.angle_alpha   90.00
_cell.angle_beta   90.00
_cell.angle_gamma   90.00
#
_symmetry.space_group_name_H-M   'P 1'
#
loop_
_entity.id
_entity.type
_entity.pdbx_description
1 polymer ?
#
loop_
_entity_poly.entity_id
_entity_poly.type
_entity_poly.pdbx_seq_one_letter_code
_entity_poly.pdbx_strand_id
1 'polypeptide(L)'
;MLKKFRNNLLSFLQLIILVYLFLLPFLYFYQRNLMYHPDENNYFNDKLSVNIKEVEISTQDGLALLGWYHEKDIRKNKTILFFHGNAGSLENRIHKLNHFRDMNVNFLIVAWRGFSGNEGKPSEIGLYEDGASAVSYTHLTLPTTPYV
;
A
#
# COMPACT_ATOMS: atom_id res chain seq x y z
N MET A 1 21.63 15.06 -52.58
CA MET A 1 20.56 15.37 -51.59
C MET A 1 20.06 14.12 -50.87
N LEU A 2 19.64 13.10 -51.55
CA LEU A 2 19.09 11.84 -50.99
C LEU A 2 20.04 11.09 -50.04
N LYS A 3 21.35 11.02 -50.33
CA LYS A 3 22.33 10.35 -49.45
C LYS A 3 22.47 11.03 -48.09
N LYS A 4 22.46 12.36 -48.04
CA LYS A 4 22.51 13.15 -46.78
C LYS A 4 21.24 12.96 -45.98
N PHE A 5 20.07 12.96 -46.61
CA PHE A 5 18.79 12.69 -46.00
C PHE A 5 18.75 11.29 -45.36
N ARG A 6 19.15 10.24 -46.11
CA ARG A 6 19.22 8.86 -45.60
C ARG A 6 20.17 8.75 -44.41
N ASN A 7 21.33 9.38 -44.43
CA ASN A 7 22.26 9.32 -43.31
C ASN A 7 21.71 10.01 -42.08
N ASN A 8 21.04 11.15 -42.21
CA ASN A 8 20.39 11.87 -41.10
C ASN A 8 19.24 11.00 -40.51
N LEU A 9 18.46 10.34 -41.37
CA LEU A 9 17.39 9.44 -40.93
C LEU A 9 17.96 8.24 -40.17
N LEU A 10 19.03 7.60 -40.68
CA LEU A 10 19.69 6.49 -40.00
C LEU A 10 20.26 6.93 -38.63
N SER A 11 20.93 8.07 -38.57
CA SER A 11 21.44 8.61 -37.29
C SER A 11 20.32 8.89 -36.30
N PHE A 12 19.19 9.40 -36.75
CA PHE A 12 18.02 9.63 -35.91
C PHE A 12 17.43 8.33 -35.39
N LEU A 13 17.29 7.31 -36.23
CA LEU A 13 16.84 5.97 -35.80
C LEU A 13 17.82 5.32 -34.82
N GLN A 14 19.12 5.45 -35.05
CA GLN A 14 20.14 4.97 -34.11
C GLN A 14 20.02 5.65 -32.75
N LEU A 15 19.78 6.96 -32.71
CA LEU A 15 19.57 7.70 -31.48
C LEU A 15 18.33 7.20 -30.72
N ILE A 16 17.21 6.98 -31.43
CA ILE A 16 15.99 6.42 -30.84
C ILE A 16 16.25 5.06 -30.21
N ILE A 17 16.92 4.16 -30.94
CA ILE A 17 17.28 2.82 -30.44
C ILE A 17 18.14 2.93 -29.20
N LEU A 18 19.14 3.80 -29.20
CA LEU A 18 20.03 4.00 -28.05
C LEU A 18 19.29 4.50 -26.83
N VAL A 19 18.41 5.49 -26.99
CA VAL A 19 17.54 6.00 -25.92
C VAL A 19 16.66 4.87 -25.38
N TYR A 20 16.07 4.06 -26.24
CA TYR A 20 15.20 2.96 -25.84
C TYR A 20 15.96 1.88 -25.08
N LEU A 21 17.16 1.50 -25.55
CA LEU A 21 18.03 0.55 -24.89
C LEU A 21 18.49 1.01 -23.50
N PHE A 22 18.58 2.31 -23.26
CA PHE A 22 18.89 2.85 -21.96
C PHE A 22 17.65 2.97 -21.06
N LEU A 23 16.53 3.42 -21.63
CA LEU A 23 15.30 3.70 -20.89
C LEU A 23 14.67 2.42 -20.33
N LEU A 24 14.65 1.33 -21.08
CA LEU A 24 14.04 0.09 -20.61
C LEU A 24 14.74 -0.51 -19.37
N PRO A 25 16.07 -0.70 -19.35
CA PRO A 25 16.75 -1.15 -18.14
C PRO A 25 16.55 -0.16 -16.98
N PHE A 26 16.64 1.14 -17.25
CA PHE A 26 16.39 2.15 -16.23
C PHE A 26 15.01 1.98 -15.59
N LEU A 27 13.94 1.91 -16.39
CA LEU A 27 12.59 1.69 -15.88
C LEU A 27 12.45 0.35 -15.14
N TYR A 28 13.05 -0.71 -15.65
CA TYR A 28 13.02 -2.02 -15.01
C TYR A 28 13.63 -2.02 -13.61
N PHE A 29 14.79 -1.38 -13.42
CA PHE A 29 15.46 -1.34 -12.13
C PHE A 29 14.85 -0.32 -11.17
N TYR A 30 14.30 0.80 -11.67
CA TYR A 30 13.78 1.88 -10.86
C TYR A 30 12.26 1.86 -10.68
N GLN A 31 11.52 0.97 -11.34
CA GLN A 31 10.05 0.93 -11.32
C GLN A 31 9.46 0.95 -9.89
N ARG A 32 10.07 0.25 -8.94
CA ARG A 32 9.59 0.22 -7.55
C ARG A 32 9.72 1.59 -6.89
N ASN A 33 10.85 2.25 -7.05
CA ASN A 33 11.08 3.59 -6.50
C ASN A 33 10.19 4.65 -7.14
N LEU A 34 9.83 4.45 -8.42
CA LEU A 34 8.89 5.32 -9.13
C LEU A 34 7.44 5.05 -8.74
N MET A 35 7.11 3.86 -8.28
CA MET A 35 5.74 3.45 -7.96
C MET A 35 5.41 3.65 -6.48
N TYR A 36 6.32 3.30 -5.58
CA TYR A 36 6.07 3.32 -4.14
C TYR A 36 6.80 4.45 -3.45
N HIS A 37 6.06 5.23 -2.68
CA HIS A 37 6.55 6.39 -1.93
C HIS A 37 6.18 6.25 -0.45
N PRO A 38 6.80 5.28 0.27
CA PRO A 38 6.51 5.06 1.69
C PRO A 38 6.95 6.24 2.54
N ASP A 39 6.19 6.51 3.59
CA ASP A 39 6.53 7.37 4.70
C ASP A 39 6.60 6.50 5.97
N GLU A 40 7.64 6.68 6.78
CA GLU A 40 7.89 5.92 8.00
C GLU A 40 7.00 6.39 9.17
N ASN A 41 6.38 7.56 9.06
CA ASN A 41 5.55 8.12 10.12
C ASN A 41 4.29 7.26 10.36
N ASN A 42 4.02 6.98 11.65
CA ASN A 42 2.82 6.26 12.08
C ASN A 42 2.17 6.88 13.31
N TYR A 43 2.49 8.13 13.60
CA TYR A 43 2.01 8.81 14.80
C TYR A 43 0.49 8.94 14.81
N PHE A 44 -0.12 8.59 15.96
CA PHE A 44 -1.46 9.04 16.27
C PHE A 44 -1.45 10.56 16.37
N ASN A 45 -2.20 11.19 15.51
CA ASN A 45 -2.36 12.63 15.55
C ASN A 45 -3.63 12.97 16.36
N ASP A 46 -3.59 14.05 17.16
CA ASP A 46 -4.75 14.59 17.92
C ASP A 46 -5.99 14.85 17.02
N LYS A 47 -5.82 14.85 15.71
CA LYS A 47 -6.90 14.98 14.73
C LYS A 47 -7.74 13.71 14.54
N LEU A 48 -7.33 12.57 15.09
CA LEU A 48 -8.11 11.34 15.00
C LEU A 48 -9.27 11.39 15.98
N SER A 49 -10.50 11.37 15.46
CA SER A 49 -11.74 11.49 16.24
C SER A 49 -12.38 10.16 16.61
N VAL A 50 -11.73 9.04 16.27
CA VAL A 50 -12.15 7.68 16.60
C VAL A 50 -11.13 7.01 17.49
N ASN A 51 -11.59 6.15 18.40
CA ASN A 51 -10.69 5.35 19.24
C ASN A 51 -10.07 4.23 18.42
N ILE A 52 -8.76 4.22 18.34
CA ILE A 52 -7.98 3.23 17.58
C ILE A 52 -7.16 2.38 18.56
N LYS A 53 -7.14 1.07 18.28
CA LYS A 53 -6.22 0.12 18.87
C LYS A 53 -5.18 -0.28 17.81
N GLU A 54 -3.91 -0.16 18.13
CA GLU A 54 -2.85 -0.74 17.30
C GLU A 54 -2.89 -2.26 17.40
N VAL A 55 -2.76 -2.91 16.26
CA VAL A 55 -2.70 -4.37 16.15
C VAL A 55 -1.52 -4.76 15.28
N GLU A 56 -0.93 -5.90 15.58
CA GLU A 56 0.13 -6.50 14.81
C GLU A 56 -0.41 -7.67 13.98
N ILE A 57 -0.08 -7.70 12.71
CA ILE A 57 -0.51 -8.73 11.76
C ILE A 57 0.73 -9.44 11.25
N SER A 58 0.90 -10.69 11.66
CA SER A 58 2.03 -11.52 11.21
C SER A 58 1.79 -12.02 9.78
N THR A 59 2.78 -11.85 8.91
CA THR A 59 2.77 -12.37 7.55
C THR A 59 3.38 -13.76 7.48
N GLN A 60 3.11 -14.52 6.42
CA GLN A 60 3.66 -15.88 6.26
C GLN A 60 5.19 -15.86 6.06
N ASP A 61 5.73 -14.79 5.49
CA ASP A 61 7.17 -14.58 5.29
C ASP A 61 7.87 -13.93 6.50
N GLY A 62 7.16 -13.81 7.65
CA GLY A 62 7.73 -13.48 8.94
C GLY A 62 7.81 -12.01 9.28
N LEU A 63 7.16 -11.12 8.52
CA LEU A 63 7.05 -9.71 8.88
C LEU A 63 5.90 -9.48 9.85
N ALA A 64 6.02 -8.42 10.65
CA ALA A 64 4.96 -7.88 11.50
C ALA A 64 4.46 -6.56 10.90
N LEU A 65 3.20 -6.52 10.52
CA LEU A 65 2.59 -5.32 9.93
C LEU A 65 1.76 -4.57 10.96
N LEU A 66 1.91 -3.27 11.01
CA LEU A 66 1.09 -2.38 11.82
C LEU A 66 -0.30 -2.26 11.22
N GLY A 67 -1.31 -2.48 12.03
CA GLY A 67 -2.71 -2.18 11.72
C GLY A 67 -3.32 -1.25 12.76
N TRP A 68 -4.28 -0.42 12.34
CA TRP A 68 -5.13 0.37 13.21
C TRP A 68 -6.55 -0.16 13.16
N TYR A 69 -7.01 -0.68 14.29
CA TYR A 69 -8.34 -1.25 14.46
C TYR A 69 -9.25 -0.33 15.27
N HIS A 70 -10.43 -0.02 14.74
CA HIS A 70 -11.51 0.65 15.43
C HIS A 70 -12.67 -0.30 15.63
N GLU A 71 -13.03 -0.52 16.88
CA GLU A 71 -14.20 -1.31 17.28
C GLU A 71 -15.31 -0.40 17.77
N LYS A 72 -16.43 -0.40 17.09
CA LYS A 72 -17.66 0.28 17.52
C LYS A 72 -18.61 -0.71 18.20
N ASP A 73 -18.91 -1.82 17.57
CA ASP A 73 -19.64 -2.97 18.14
C ASP A 73 -19.36 -4.21 17.28
N ILE A 74 -18.52 -5.08 17.79
CA ILE A 74 -18.07 -6.24 17.03
C ILE A 74 -19.17 -7.26 16.77
N ARG A 75 -20.22 -7.31 17.61
CA ARG A 75 -21.31 -8.26 17.50
C ARG A 75 -22.41 -7.81 16.52
N LYS A 76 -22.52 -6.51 16.27
CA LYS A 76 -23.59 -5.93 15.44
C LYS A 76 -23.09 -5.38 14.13
N ASN A 77 -21.85 -4.88 14.09
CA ASN A 77 -21.33 -4.13 12.96
C ASN A 77 -20.37 -4.97 12.14
N LYS A 78 -20.43 -4.80 10.82
CA LYS A 78 -19.45 -5.40 9.90
C LYS A 78 -18.11 -4.67 10.06
N THR A 79 -17.02 -5.39 9.83
CA THR A 79 -15.67 -4.83 9.80
C THR A 79 -15.27 -4.51 8.36
N ILE A 80 -14.89 -3.28 8.11
CA ILE A 80 -14.30 -2.85 6.84
C ILE A 80 -12.79 -3.04 6.95
N LEU A 81 -12.23 -3.87 6.07
CA LEU A 81 -10.78 -3.94 5.87
C LEU A 81 -10.40 -2.92 4.79
N PHE A 82 -9.56 -1.95 5.16
CA PHE A 82 -9.15 -0.86 4.29
C PHE A 82 -7.66 -0.94 3.99
N PHE A 83 -7.31 -0.92 2.73
CA PHE A 83 -5.93 -0.86 2.25
C PHE A 83 -5.62 0.53 1.69
N HIS A 84 -4.52 1.13 2.14
CA HIS A 84 -4.09 2.42 1.62
C HIS A 84 -3.38 2.30 0.27
N GLY A 85 -3.19 3.42 -0.42
CA GLY A 85 -2.50 3.48 -1.71
C GLY A 85 -0.97 3.35 -1.59
N ASN A 86 -0.28 3.72 -2.66
CA ASN A 86 1.16 3.53 -2.85
C ASN A 86 2.06 4.65 -2.30
N ALA A 87 1.50 5.58 -1.52
CA ALA A 87 2.26 6.70 -0.95
C ALA A 87 1.81 7.05 0.46
N GLY A 88 2.71 7.63 1.24
CA GLY A 88 2.46 8.13 2.60
C GLY A 88 2.47 7.04 3.67
N SER A 89 1.74 7.28 4.75
CA SER A 89 1.65 6.42 5.96
C SER A 89 0.21 6.30 6.43
N LEU A 90 -0.04 5.55 7.51
CA LEU A 90 -1.36 5.49 8.16
C LEU A 90 -1.81 6.86 8.66
N GLU A 91 -0.90 7.68 9.15
CA GLU A 91 -1.20 9.05 9.60
C GLU A 91 -1.87 9.88 8.51
N ASN A 92 -1.43 9.76 7.25
CA ASN A 92 -2.04 10.46 6.13
C ASN A 92 -3.47 10.00 5.82
N ARG A 93 -3.97 8.95 6.45
CA ARG A 93 -5.32 8.39 6.26
C ARG A 93 -6.31 8.84 7.33
N ILE A 94 -5.86 9.55 8.37
CA ILE A 94 -6.70 10.00 9.49
C ILE A 94 -7.97 10.72 9.02
N HIS A 95 -7.87 11.58 8.02
CA HIS A 95 -9.03 12.29 7.48
C HIS A 95 -10.09 11.34 6.89
N LYS A 96 -9.69 10.22 6.28
CA LYS A 96 -10.61 9.18 5.79
C LYS A 96 -11.19 8.37 6.93
N LEU A 97 -10.36 8.01 7.91
CA LEU A 97 -10.80 7.21 9.06
C LEU A 97 -11.84 7.96 9.88
N ASN A 98 -11.73 9.28 10.00
CA ASN A 98 -12.72 10.10 10.68
C ASN A 98 -14.11 10.05 10.05
N HIS A 99 -14.23 9.75 8.76
CA HIS A 99 -15.55 9.55 8.12
C HIS A 99 -16.25 8.28 8.62
N PHE A 100 -15.53 7.27 9.10
CA PHE A 100 -16.14 6.06 9.64
C PHE A 100 -16.72 6.26 11.04
N ARG A 101 -16.39 7.37 11.74
CA ARG A 101 -16.88 7.67 13.08
C ARG A 101 -18.41 7.59 13.21
N ASP A 102 -19.10 8.17 12.24
CA ASP A 102 -20.56 8.29 12.25
C ASP A 102 -21.26 7.09 11.59
N MET A 103 -20.48 6.15 11.05
CA MET A 103 -20.98 4.93 10.44
C MET A 103 -21.09 3.80 11.47
N ASN A 104 -22.06 2.90 11.28
CA ASN A 104 -22.20 1.69 12.11
C ASN A 104 -21.31 0.56 11.56
N VAL A 105 -20.00 0.77 11.61
CA VAL A 105 -18.98 -0.17 11.13
C VAL A 105 -17.81 -0.21 12.10
N ASN A 106 -17.17 -1.35 12.18
CA ASN A 106 -15.79 -1.47 12.65
C ASN A 106 -14.86 -1.28 11.45
N PHE A 107 -13.61 -0.92 11.66
CA PHE A 107 -12.65 -0.92 10.55
C PHE A 107 -11.27 -1.38 11.01
N LEU A 108 -10.54 -1.96 10.08
CA LEU A 108 -9.12 -2.24 10.18
C LEU A 108 -8.44 -1.65 8.96
N ILE A 109 -7.45 -0.78 9.19
CA ILE A 109 -6.52 -0.35 8.16
C ILE A 109 -5.15 -0.94 8.46
N VAL A 110 -4.50 -1.48 7.44
CA VAL A 110 -3.18 -2.13 7.54
C VAL A 110 -2.18 -1.34 6.73
N ALA A 111 -1.03 -1.05 7.33
CA ALA A 111 0.10 -0.51 6.61
C ALA A 111 0.82 -1.62 5.85
N TRP A 112 1.11 -1.37 4.57
CA TRP A 112 1.92 -2.27 3.76
C TRP A 112 3.36 -2.37 4.28
N ARG A 113 4.06 -3.46 3.95
CA ARG A 113 5.51 -3.57 4.17
C ARG A 113 6.26 -2.35 3.63
N GLY A 114 7.21 -1.84 4.40
CA GLY A 114 7.98 -0.63 4.09
C GLY A 114 7.25 0.69 4.33
N PHE A 115 5.97 0.69 4.75
CA PHE A 115 5.19 1.88 5.09
C PHE A 115 4.95 1.97 6.59
N SER A 116 4.80 3.18 7.13
CA SER A 116 4.47 3.43 8.55
C SER A 116 5.43 2.77 9.53
N GLY A 117 6.69 2.64 9.17
CA GLY A 117 7.72 2.00 9.99
C GLY A 117 7.76 0.48 9.89
N ASN A 118 6.90 -0.16 9.10
CA ASN A 118 6.98 -1.60 8.86
C ASN A 118 8.27 -1.99 8.14
N GLU A 119 8.84 -3.11 8.51
CA GLU A 119 9.98 -3.69 7.82
C GLU A 119 9.64 -4.14 6.40
N GLY A 120 10.67 -4.47 5.63
CA GLY A 120 10.55 -4.97 4.26
C GLY A 120 10.51 -3.86 3.22
N LYS A 121 10.31 -4.26 1.96
CA LYS A 121 10.22 -3.34 0.80
C LYS A 121 9.00 -3.68 -0.03
N PRO A 122 8.22 -2.68 -0.47
CA PRO A 122 7.04 -2.92 -1.28
C PRO A 122 7.40 -3.64 -2.59
N SER A 123 6.66 -4.70 -2.89
CA SER A 123 6.73 -5.43 -4.15
C SER A 123 5.37 -6.08 -4.41
N GLU A 124 5.05 -6.39 -5.64
CA GLU A 124 3.76 -7.02 -5.97
C GLU A 124 3.50 -8.28 -5.15
N ILE A 125 4.46 -9.21 -5.13
CA ILE A 125 4.34 -10.46 -4.35
C ILE A 125 4.19 -10.16 -2.87
N GLY A 126 5.03 -9.26 -2.31
CA GLY A 126 4.95 -8.90 -0.90
C GLY A 126 3.63 -8.25 -0.50
N LEU A 127 3.05 -7.40 -1.36
CA LEU A 127 1.75 -6.80 -1.09
C LEU A 127 0.61 -7.82 -1.16
N TYR A 128 0.71 -8.87 -1.98
CA TYR A 128 -0.25 -9.98 -1.95
C TYR A 128 -0.16 -10.76 -0.62
N GLU A 129 1.03 -11.03 -0.12
CA GLU A 129 1.23 -11.66 1.19
C GLU A 129 0.68 -10.81 2.33
N ASP A 130 0.93 -9.50 2.31
CA ASP A 130 0.40 -8.55 3.29
C ASP A 130 -1.13 -8.56 3.26
N GLY A 131 -1.71 -8.48 2.08
CA GLY A 131 -3.16 -8.49 1.89
C GLY A 131 -3.80 -9.79 2.36
N ALA A 132 -3.22 -10.94 2.01
CA ALA A 132 -3.70 -12.26 2.45
C ALA A 132 -3.63 -12.39 3.98
N SER A 133 -2.55 -11.92 4.59
CA SER A 133 -2.37 -11.93 6.05
C SER A 133 -3.40 -11.03 6.76
N ALA A 134 -3.66 -9.84 6.21
CA ALA A 134 -4.67 -8.93 6.76
C ALA A 134 -6.09 -9.52 6.65
N VAL A 135 -6.43 -10.16 5.54
CA VAL A 135 -7.71 -10.86 5.37
C VAL A 135 -7.82 -12.02 6.37
N SER A 136 -6.77 -12.85 6.49
CA SER A 136 -6.72 -13.94 7.45
C SER A 136 -6.92 -13.46 8.90
N TYR A 137 -6.25 -12.36 9.25
CA TYR A 137 -6.40 -11.73 10.57
C TYR A 137 -7.85 -11.33 10.84
N THR A 138 -8.56 -10.72 9.89
CA THR A 138 -9.95 -10.33 10.07
C THR A 138 -10.88 -11.54 10.26
N HIS A 139 -10.60 -12.66 9.60
CA HIS A 139 -11.42 -13.86 9.69
C HIS A 139 -11.14 -14.70 10.95
N LEU A 140 -9.90 -14.73 11.43
CA LEU A 140 -9.49 -15.62 12.52
C LEU A 140 -9.50 -14.95 13.89
N THR A 141 -9.24 -13.64 13.94
CA THR A 141 -9.06 -12.91 15.22
C THR A 141 -10.17 -11.93 15.54
N LEU A 142 -10.82 -11.38 14.51
CA LEU A 142 -11.98 -10.53 14.75
C LEU A 142 -13.24 -11.41 14.75
N PRO A 143 -14.08 -11.35 15.81
CA PRO A 143 -15.33 -12.10 15.81
C PRO A 143 -16.17 -11.69 14.61
N THR A 144 -16.29 -12.60 13.66
CA THR A 144 -17.23 -12.43 12.54
C THR A 144 -18.62 -12.81 13.04
N THR A 145 -19.63 -11.99 12.75
CA THR A 145 -21.02 -12.41 12.94
C THR A 145 -21.22 -13.72 12.17
N PRO A 146 -21.70 -14.82 12.81
CA PRO A 146 -22.00 -16.04 12.07
C PRO A 146 -22.93 -15.71 10.91
N TYR A 147 -22.61 -16.22 9.73
CA TYR A 147 -23.57 -16.19 8.61
C TYR A 147 -24.77 -17.05 9.04
N VAL A 148 -25.91 -16.40 9.22
CA VAL A 148 -27.20 -17.06 9.41
C VAL A 148 -27.78 -17.36 8.04
#